data_157ca061f28521fbdf3a4823cd2093ec
#
_entry.id   157ca061f28521fbdf3a4823cd2093ec
#
_cell.length_a   1.000
_cell.length_b   1.000
_cell.length_c   1.000
_cell.angle_alpha   90.00
_cell.angle_beta   90.00
_cell.angle_gamma   90.00
#
_symmetry.space_group_name_H-M   'P 1'
#
loop_
_entity.id
_entity.type
_entity.pdbx_description
1 polymer ?
#
loop_
_entity_poly.entity_id
_entity_poly.type
_entity_poly.pdbx_seq_one_letter_code
_entity_poly.pdbx_strand_id
1 'polypeptide(L)'
;MDRQTWLRERRRTAEERHDTIHAFTYEEEYGEIGPEHRRFVADLVDRVPPGGTVLDAACGTGKYFAMALDAGCRVVGTDQSTGMLARARARFPEVPLERVGLQELAFDAEFEAVMCIDAMENVPPEDWPRVLGNLRRALRAGGHLYLTVEQVDDRELDRAFADATARGLPVVRGEEAGEGAGYHHYPSREQVGYWLEEGMLAVVAEDVSVGDGFGYLHLLTRAG
;
A
#
# COMPACT_ATOMS: atom_id res chain seq x y z
N MET A 1 21.45 -2.27 -18.23
CA MET A 1 20.26 -1.38 -18.04
C MET A 1 20.53 -0.56 -16.78
N ASP A 2 20.24 0.74 -16.81
CA ASP A 2 20.32 1.56 -15.59
C ASP A 2 19.11 1.31 -14.68
N ARG A 3 19.27 1.64 -13.38
CA ARG A 3 18.26 1.36 -12.35
C ARG A 3 16.92 2.05 -12.62
N GLN A 4 16.92 3.31 -13.04
CA GLN A 4 15.67 4.02 -13.29
C GLN A 4 14.86 3.41 -14.44
N THR A 5 15.53 2.98 -15.51
CA THR A 5 14.88 2.27 -16.62
C THR A 5 14.33 0.93 -16.16
N TRP A 6 15.10 0.21 -15.35
CA TRP A 6 14.69 -1.08 -14.80
C TRP A 6 13.44 -0.94 -13.90
N LEU A 7 13.41 0.03 -12.98
CA LEU A 7 12.25 0.29 -12.12
C LEU A 7 11.00 0.67 -12.91
N ARG A 8 11.13 1.51 -13.95
CA ARG A 8 9.99 1.84 -14.83
C ARG A 8 9.42 0.60 -15.51
N GLU A 9 10.29 -0.31 -15.98
CA GLU A 9 9.85 -1.58 -16.59
C GLU A 9 9.15 -2.47 -15.56
N ARG A 10 9.66 -2.56 -14.32
CA ARG A 10 9.01 -3.33 -13.24
C ARG A 10 7.63 -2.78 -12.90
N ARG A 11 7.51 -1.47 -12.74
CA ARG A 11 6.23 -0.82 -12.48
C ARG A 11 5.20 -1.10 -13.60
N ARG A 12 5.61 -0.96 -14.85
CA ARG A 12 4.74 -1.28 -16.00
C ARG A 12 4.32 -2.75 -16.00
N THR A 13 5.23 -3.66 -15.74
CA THR A 13 4.92 -5.09 -15.66
C THR A 13 3.94 -5.40 -14.51
N ALA A 14 4.11 -4.77 -13.35
CA ALA A 14 3.18 -4.92 -12.23
C ALA A 14 1.78 -4.39 -12.60
N GLU A 15 1.68 -3.21 -13.20
CA GLU A 15 0.41 -2.65 -13.67
C GLU A 15 -0.30 -3.59 -14.66
N GLU A 16 0.42 -4.07 -15.69
CA GLU A 16 -0.12 -5.01 -16.68
C GLU A 16 -0.63 -6.32 -16.02
N ARG A 17 0.07 -6.83 -15.00
CA ARG A 17 -0.35 -8.03 -14.27
C ARG A 17 -1.61 -7.79 -13.44
N HIS A 18 -1.68 -6.67 -12.72
CA HIS A 18 -2.87 -6.30 -11.97
C HIS A 18 -4.08 -6.12 -12.89
N ASP A 19 -3.89 -5.52 -14.08
CA ASP A 19 -4.96 -5.34 -15.05
C ASP A 19 -5.46 -6.66 -15.66
N THR A 20 -4.57 -7.59 -15.98
CA THR A 20 -4.88 -8.74 -16.84
C THR A 20 -5.01 -10.05 -16.10
N ILE A 21 -4.40 -10.20 -14.93
CA ILE A 21 -4.38 -11.45 -14.16
C ILE A 21 -5.09 -11.24 -12.83
N HIS A 22 -4.52 -10.42 -11.95
CA HIS A 22 -5.00 -10.28 -10.58
C HIS A 22 -6.42 -9.71 -10.49
N ALA A 23 -6.79 -8.76 -11.36
CA ALA A 23 -8.15 -8.20 -11.36
C ALA A 23 -9.26 -9.26 -11.51
N PHE A 24 -8.99 -10.40 -12.09
CA PHE A 24 -9.98 -11.46 -12.30
C PHE A 24 -10.08 -12.45 -11.14
N THR A 25 -9.00 -12.75 -10.47
CA THR A 25 -8.90 -13.77 -9.41
C THR A 25 -8.76 -13.19 -8.02
N TYR A 26 -8.53 -11.87 -7.91
CA TYR A 26 -8.17 -11.19 -6.65
C TYR A 26 -9.13 -11.45 -5.50
N GLU A 27 -10.44 -11.44 -5.78
CA GLU A 27 -11.48 -11.65 -4.75
C GLU A 27 -11.46 -13.09 -4.23
N GLU A 28 -11.22 -14.06 -5.10
CA GLU A 28 -11.18 -15.48 -4.74
C GLU A 28 -9.91 -15.83 -3.98
N GLU A 29 -8.78 -15.21 -4.35
CA GLU A 29 -7.46 -15.49 -3.77
C GLU A 29 -7.17 -14.64 -2.53
N TYR A 30 -7.61 -13.37 -2.52
CA TYR A 30 -7.21 -12.37 -1.52
C TYR A 30 -8.40 -11.61 -0.89
N GLY A 31 -9.63 -12.00 -1.16
CA GLY A 31 -10.84 -11.27 -0.70
C GLY A 31 -11.06 -11.34 0.82
N GLU A 32 -10.49 -12.30 1.52
CA GLU A 32 -10.60 -12.41 2.98
C GLU A 32 -9.80 -11.29 3.68
N ILE A 33 -10.42 -10.66 4.69
CA ILE A 33 -9.77 -9.66 5.54
C ILE A 33 -9.29 -10.34 6.82
N GLY A 34 -7.98 -10.43 7.00
CA GLY A 34 -7.36 -10.96 8.20
C GLY A 34 -7.74 -10.18 9.48
N PRO A 35 -7.63 -10.80 10.65
CA PRO A 35 -8.07 -10.22 11.92
C PRO A 35 -7.34 -8.91 12.27
N GLU A 36 -6.03 -8.83 12.02
CA GLU A 36 -5.24 -7.64 12.29
C GLU A 36 -5.62 -6.49 11.35
N HIS A 37 -5.78 -6.75 10.05
CA HIS A 37 -6.28 -5.77 9.09
C HIS A 37 -7.64 -5.24 9.50
N ARG A 38 -8.56 -6.14 9.89
CA ARG A 38 -9.89 -5.75 10.35
C ARG A 38 -9.83 -4.85 11.58
N ARG A 39 -8.98 -5.19 12.54
CA ARG A 39 -8.80 -4.41 13.77
C ARG A 39 -8.24 -3.02 13.47
N PHE A 40 -7.18 -2.92 12.66
CA PHE A 40 -6.56 -1.63 12.34
C PHE A 40 -7.46 -0.74 11.46
N VAL A 41 -8.22 -1.32 10.54
CA VAL A 41 -9.23 -0.54 9.78
C VAL A 41 -10.33 -0.04 10.71
N ALA A 42 -10.83 -0.86 11.63
CA ALA A 42 -11.79 -0.42 12.64
C ALA A 42 -11.23 0.70 13.51
N ASP A 43 -10.01 0.54 14.03
CA ASP A 43 -9.32 1.58 14.82
C ASP A 43 -9.13 2.89 14.04
N LEU A 44 -8.88 2.82 12.73
CA LEU A 44 -8.74 3.99 11.86
C LEU A 44 -10.08 4.71 11.71
N VAL A 45 -11.16 3.99 11.33
CA VAL A 45 -12.46 4.60 11.06
C VAL A 45 -13.11 5.15 12.33
N ASP A 46 -12.85 4.55 13.50
CA ASP A 46 -13.32 5.07 14.80
C ASP A 46 -12.74 6.46 15.16
N ARG A 47 -11.63 6.85 14.52
CA ARG A 47 -11.01 8.18 14.67
C ARG A 47 -11.58 9.22 13.70
N VAL A 48 -12.37 8.80 12.74
CA VAL A 48 -12.98 9.67 11.74
C VAL A 48 -14.28 10.26 12.32
N PRO A 49 -14.47 11.58 12.29
CA PRO A 49 -15.72 12.17 12.75
C PRO A 49 -16.90 11.72 11.86
N PRO A 50 -18.13 11.71 12.38
CA PRO A 50 -19.30 11.30 11.61
C PRO A 50 -19.39 12.02 10.25
N GLY A 51 -19.51 11.25 9.16
CA GLY A 51 -19.54 11.77 7.80
C GLY A 51 -18.19 12.29 7.26
N GLY A 52 -17.11 12.03 7.98
CA GLY A 52 -15.74 12.30 7.49
C GLY A 52 -15.37 11.44 6.31
N THR A 53 -14.29 11.79 5.62
CA THR A 53 -13.85 11.15 4.37
C THR A 53 -12.57 10.36 4.59
N VAL A 54 -12.57 9.12 4.10
CA VAL A 54 -11.43 8.21 4.11
C VAL A 54 -10.92 8.05 2.67
N LEU A 55 -9.63 8.20 2.45
CA LEU A 55 -8.96 7.79 1.23
C LEU A 55 -8.46 6.36 1.37
N ASP A 56 -8.83 5.49 0.44
CA ASP A 56 -8.18 4.19 0.25
C ASP A 56 -7.21 4.30 -0.92
N ALA A 57 -5.93 4.47 -0.61
CA ALA A 57 -4.86 4.67 -1.59
C ALA A 57 -4.29 3.30 -2.02
N ALA A 58 -4.32 3.01 -3.32
CA ALA A 58 -4.10 1.70 -3.91
C ALA A 58 -5.20 0.71 -3.48
N CYS A 59 -6.47 1.11 -3.66
CA CYS A 59 -7.65 0.42 -3.14
C CYS A 59 -7.94 -0.94 -3.80
N GLY A 60 -7.27 -1.28 -4.91
CA GLY A 60 -7.55 -2.48 -5.67
C GLY A 60 -9.02 -2.60 -6.05
N THR A 61 -9.65 -3.68 -5.64
CA THR A 61 -11.08 -3.99 -5.88
C THR A 61 -12.02 -3.36 -4.83
N GLY A 62 -11.53 -2.51 -3.94
CA GLY A 62 -12.28 -1.92 -2.84
C GLY A 62 -12.52 -2.88 -1.68
N LYS A 63 -11.56 -3.73 -1.36
CA LYS A 63 -11.64 -4.75 -0.31
C LYS A 63 -12.10 -4.19 1.04
N TYR A 64 -11.65 -3.00 1.41
CA TYR A 64 -11.90 -2.37 2.70
C TYR A 64 -13.04 -1.33 2.70
N PHE A 65 -13.64 -1.00 1.54
CA PHE A 65 -14.68 0.04 1.44
C PHE A 65 -15.88 -0.22 2.33
N ALA A 66 -16.38 -1.46 2.38
CA ALA A 66 -17.52 -1.80 3.20
C ALA A 66 -17.32 -1.43 4.67
N MET A 67 -16.13 -1.68 5.23
CA MET A 67 -15.86 -1.35 6.63
C MET A 67 -15.94 0.15 6.92
N ALA A 68 -15.41 0.99 6.03
CA ALA A 68 -15.47 2.43 6.19
C ALA A 68 -16.89 2.99 5.95
N LEU A 69 -17.59 2.47 4.95
CA LEU A 69 -18.99 2.86 4.65
C LEU A 69 -19.94 2.47 5.80
N ASP A 70 -19.81 1.25 6.34
CA ASP A 70 -20.62 0.77 7.46
C ASP A 70 -20.37 1.57 8.74
N ALA A 71 -19.17 2.12 8.91
CA ALA A 71 -18.83 3.06 9.98
C ALA A 71 -19.37 4.49 9.74
N GLY A 72 -20.10 4.72 8.63
CA GLY A 72 -20.67 6.02 8.30
C GLY A 72 -19.69 7.03 7.70
N CYS A 73 -18.51 6.58 7.25
CA CYS A 73 -17.54 7.41 6.54
C CYS A 73 -17.93 7.54 5.06
N ARG A 74 -17.49 8.63 4.43
CA ARG A 74 -17.38 8.70 2.97
C ARG A 74 -16.06 8.10 2.55
N VAL A 75 -16.03 7.43 1.39
CA VAL A 75 -14.82 6.79 0.86
C VAL A 75 -14.49 7.38 -0.50
N VAL A 76 -13.20 7.59 -0.75
CA VAL A 76 -12.62 7.82 -2.08
C VAL A 76 -11.56 6.75 -2.29
N GLY A 77 -11.59 6.08 -3.44
CA GLY A 77 -10.60 5.05 -3.78
C GLY A 77 -9.68 5.51 -4.90
N THR A 78 -8.39 5.18 -4.81
CA THR A 78 -7.43 5.39 -5.90
C THR A 78 -6.65 4.12 -6.18
N ASP A 79 -6.36 3.87 -7.45
CA ASP A 79 -5.47 2.77 -7.87
C ASP A 79 -4.86 3.09 -9.24
N GLN A 80 -3.68 2.57 -9.54
CA GLN A 80 -3.09 2.72 -10.87
C GLN A 80 -3.70 1.76 -11.91
N SER A 81 -4.26 0.61 -11.46
CA SER A 81 -4.80 -0.43 -12.31
C SER A 81 -6.23 -0.12 -12.75
N THR A 82 -6.44 -0.06 -14.06
CA THR A 82 -7.78 0.08 -14.65
C THR A 82 -8.66 -1.12 -14.37
N GLY A 83 -8.08 -2.33 -14.39
CA GLY A 83 -8.79 -3.59 -14.13
C GLY A 83 -9.31 -3.65 -12.69
N MET A 84 -8.47 -3.32 -11.71
CA MET A 84 -8.86 -3.25 -10.29
C MET A 84 -9.99 -2.24 -10.08
N LEU A 85 -9.84 -1.01 -10.61
CA LEU A 85 -10.88 0.02 -10.49
C LEU A 85 -12.20 -0.36 -11.17
N ALA A 86 -12.16 -1.12 -12.26
CA ALA A 86 -13.38 -1.63 -12.88
C ALA A 86 -14.14 -2.58 -11.94
N ARG A 87 -13.42 -3.43 -11.19
CA ARG A 87 -14.01 -4.31 -10.18
C ARG A 87 -14.54 -3.52 -8.97
N ALA A 88 -13.75 -2.56 -8.47
CA ALA A 88 -14.21 -1.69 -7.38
C ALA A 88 -15.50 -0.95 -7.75
N ARG A 89 -15.58 -0.39 -8.96
CA ARG A 89 -16.77 0.31 -9.46
C ARG A 89 -17.98 -0.60 -9.59
N ALA A 90 -17.80 -1.85 -10.01
CA ALA A 90 -18.89 -2.82 -10.11
C ALA A 90 -19.45 -3.19 -8.74
N ARG A 91 -18.61 -3.25 -7.70
CA ARG A 91 -19.03 -3.59 -6.33
C ARG A 91 -19.59 -2.38 -5.56
N PHE A 92 -19.03 -1.21 -5.78
CA PHE A 92 -19.31 0.03 -5.04
C PHE A 92 -19.54 1.18 -6.03
N PRO A 93 -20.66 1.19 -6.79
CA PRO A 93 -20.88 2.16 -7.86
C PRO A 93 -20.97 3.62 -7.36
N GLU A 94 -21.29 3.83 -6.09
CA GLU A 94 -21.41 5.16 -5.48
C GLU A 94 -20.10 5.72 -4.92
N VAL A 95 -19.03 4.90 -4.85
CA VAL A 95 -17.74 5.35 -4.36
C VAL A 95 -16.97 6.06 -5.47
N PRO A 96 -16.54 7.32 -5.26
CA PRO A 96 -15.65 8.02 -6.19
C PRO A 96 -14.33 7.26 -6.34
N LEU A 97 -13.94 6.99 -7.60
CA LEU A 97 -12.71 6.27 -7.93
C LEU A 97 -11.87 7.07 -8.91
N GLU A 98 -10.60 7.24 -8.61
CA GLU A 98 -9.64 7.94 -9.45
C GLU A 98 -8.49 7.01 -9.83
N ARG A 99 -8.10 7.05 -11.12
CA ARG A 99 -6.94 6.30 -11.60
C ARG A 99 -5.68 7.12 -11.39
N VAL A 100 -4.98 6.85 -10.28
CA VAL A 100 -3.70 7.49 -9.95
C VAL A 100 -2.88 6.55 -9.07
N GLY A 101 -1.57 6.48 -9.31
CA GLY A 101 -0.64 5.70 -8.50
C GLY A 101 -0.19 6.47 -7.25
N LEU A 102 0.37 5.76 -6.27
CA LEU A 102 0.83 6.33 -5.01
C LEU A 102 1.86 7.46 -5.19
N GLN A 103 2.73 7.33 -6.20
CA GLN A 103 3.76 8.31 -6.51
C GLN A 103 3.19 9.62 -7.07
N GLU A 104 2.01 9.59 -7.68
CA GLU A 104 1.34 10.71 -8.35
C GLU A 104 0.18 11.30 -7.57
N LEU A 105 -0.15 10.80 -6.36
CA LEU A 105 -1.19 11.36 -5.51
C LEU A 105 -0.95 12.85 -5.25
N ALA A 106 -1.99 13.67 -5.48
CA ALA A 106 -1.88 15.13 -5.40
C ALA A 106 -2.93 15.79 -4.49
N PHE A 107 -3.62 15.01 -3.65
CA PHE A 107 -4.56 15.53 -2.66
C PHE A 107 -3.88 16.41 -1.62
N ASP A 108 -4.59 17.40 -1.11
CA ASP A 108 -4.08 18.36 -0.13
C ASP A 108 -5.11 18.62 0.97
N ALA A 109 -4.89 18.04 2.15
CA ALA A 109 -5.71 18.18 3.36
C ALA A 109 -7.22 17.92 3.15
N GLU A 110 -7.54 16.86 2.42
CA GLU A 110 -8.92 16.51 2.06
C GLU A 110 -9.53 15.43 2.94
N PHE A 111 -8.70 14.59 3.58
CA PHE A 111 -9.14 13.37 4.25
C PHE A 111 -8.84 13.39 5.75
N GLU A 112 -9.79 12.92 6.55
CA GLU A 112 -9.62 12.68 7.98
C GLU A 112 -8.77 11.43 8.24
N ALA A 113 -8.83 10.45 7.33
CA ALA A 113 -8.04 9.23 7.39
C ALA A 113 -7.60 8.76 5.99
N VAL A 114 -6.48 8.06 5.95
CA VAL A 114 -5.95 7.40 4.74
C VAL A 114 -5.64 5.95 5.08
N MET A 115 -6.00 5.04 4.17
CA MET A 115 -5.55 3.65 4.17
C MET A 115 -4.57 3.46 3.02
N CYS A 116 -3.49 2.70 3.23
CA CYS A 116 -2.58 2.20 2.20
C CYS A 116 -2.18 0.78 2.62
N ILE A 117 -2.97 -0.20 2.17
CA ILE A 117 -2.93 -1.57 2.66
C ILE A 117 -2.50 -2.50 1.52
N ASP A 118 -1.55 -3.41 1.79
CA ASP A 118 -1.03 -4.40 0.85
C ASP A 118 -0.59 -3.76 -0.49
N ALA A 119 0.18 -2.66 -0.40
CA ALA A 119 0.56 -1.86 -1.57
C ALA A 119 2.00 -1.33 -1.54
N MET A 120 2.53 -1.07 -0.33
CA MET A 120 3.85 -0.42 -0.19
C MET A 120 5.01 -1.31 -0.64
N GLU A 121 4.83 -2.62 -0.71
CA GLU A 121 5.80 -3.58 -1.27
C GLU A 121 6.04 -3.35 -2.77
N ASN A 122 5.09 -2.72 -3.47
CA ASN A 122 5.25 -2.36 -4.88
C ASN A 122 5.98 -1.02 -5.11
N VAL A 123 6.37 -0.34 -4.02
CA VAL A 123 7.05 0.96 -4.06
C VAL A 123 8.56 0.77 -3.89
N PRO A 124 9.40 1.20 -4.85
CA PRO A 124 10.84 1.12 -4.71
C PRO A 124 11.35 2.05 -3.60
N PRO A 125 12.48 1.73 -2.93
CA PRO A 125 12.97 2.48 -1.79
C PRO A 125 13.17 3.97 -2.07
N GLU A 126 13.54 4.33 -3.30
CA GLU A 126 13.72 5.73 -3.72
C GLU A 126 12.41 6.54 -3.69
N ASP A 127 11.28 5.88 -3.86
CA ASP A 127 9.97 6.53 -3.92
C ASP A 127 9.25 6.56 -2.55
N TRP A 128 9.70 5.79 -1.57
CA TRP A 128 9.07 5.72 -0.24
C TRP A 128 8.88 7.09 0.41
N PRO A 129 9.91 7.97 0.50
CA PRO A 129 9.74 9.29 1.10
C PRO A 129 8.68 10.14 0.36
N ARG A 130 8.67 10.06 -0.97
CA ARG A 130 7.68 10.77 -1.79
C ARG A 130 6.27 10.24 -1.57
N VAL A 131 6.09 8.92 -1.53
CA VAL A 131 4.77 8.30 -1.31
C VAL A 131 4.25 8.64 0.07
N LEU A 132 5.06 8.48 1.12
CA LEU A 132 4.65 8.88 2.48
C LEU A 132 4.32 10.37 2.56
N GLY A 133 5.08 11.23 1.89
CA GLY A 133 4.80 12.65 1.78
C GLY A 133 3.46 12.94 1.08
N ASN A 134 3.12 12.20 0.03
CA ASN A 134 1.83 12.30 -0.66
C ASN A 134 0.67 11.87 0.24
N LEU A 135 0.78 10.70 0.91
CA LEU A 135 -0.22 10.20 1.84
C LEU A 135 -0.43 11.17 3.02
N ARG A 136 0.66 11.68 3.58
CA ARG A 136 0.59 12.69 4.66
C ARG A 136 -0.05 13.99 4.19
N ARG A 137 0.28 14.49 2.99
CA ARG A 137 -0.32 15.71 2.44
C ARG A 137 -1.82 15.56 2.18
N ALA A 138 -2.29 14.37 1.81
CA ALA A 138 -3.71 14.08 1.63
C ALA A 138 -4.50 14.21 2.95
N LEU A 139 -3.85 13.98 4.09
CA LEU A 139 -4.44 14.07 5.42
C LEU A 139 -4.62 15.52 5.87
N ARG A 140 -5.74 15.77 6.50
CA ARG A 140 -5.95 16.97 7.33
C ARG A 140 -5.02 16.96 8.54
N ALA A 141 -4.78 18.12 9.11
CA ALA A 141 -3.97 18.24 10.33
C ALA A 141 -4.52 17.33 11.43
N GLY A 142 -3.66 16.48 12.00
CA GLY A 142 -4.03 15.49 13.02
C GLY A 142 -4.78 14.27 12.50
N GLY A 143 -4.96 14.13 11.18
CA GLY A 143 -5.52 12.94 10.54
C GLY A 143 -4.64 11.70 10.72
N HIS A 144 -5.19 10.53 10.40
CA HIS A 144 -4.52 9.25 10.65
C HIS A 144 -4.28 8.49 9.35
N LEU A 145 -3.12 7.82 9.26
CA LEU A 145 -2.79 6.90 8.19
C LEU A 145 -2.62 5.50 8.77
N TYR A 146 -3.35 4.53 8.21
CA TYR A 146 -3.06 3.12 8.39
C TYR A 146 -2.33 2.60 7.15
N LEU A 147 -1.16 2.02 7.35
CA LEU A 147 -0.41 1.34 6.29
C LEU A 147 0.08 -0.02 6.76
N THR A 148 0.24 -0.94 5.82
CA THR A 148 0.91 -2.21 6.02
C THR A 148 2.25 -2.23 5.31
N VAL A 149 3.19 -2.96 5.89
CA VAL A 149 4.50 -3.23 5.30
C VAL A 149 4.74 -4.73 5.36
N GLU A 150 4.87 -5.35 4.20
CA GLU A 150 5.14 -6.77 4.13
C GLU A 150 6.53 -7.09 4.70
N GLN A 151 6.61 -8.18 5.45
CA GLN A 151 7.82 -8.63 6.14
C GLN A 151 8.21 -10.02 5.65
N VAL A 152 9.49 -10.19 5.32
CA VAL A 152 10.08 -11.44 4.85
C VAL A 152 11.33 -11.73 5.66
N ASP A 153 11.69 -13.00 5.81
CA ASP A 153 12.88 -13.44 6.55
C ASP A 153 14.17 -12.88 5.92
N ASP A 154 15.05 -12.34 6.74
CA ASP A 154 16.33 -11.72 6.29
C ASP A 154 17.19 -12.65 5.43
N ARG A 155 17.18 -13.97 5.71
CA ARG A 155 17.96 -14.94 4.92
C ARG A 155 17.38 -15.16 3.53
N GLU A 156 16.07 -14.98 3.39
CA GLU A 156 15.40 -15.04 2.10
C GLU A 156 15.73 -13.80 1.29
N LEU A 157 15.68 -12.62 1.90
CA LEU A 157 16.11 -11.36 1.27
C LEU A 157 17.58 -11.39 0.85
N ASP A 158 18.49 -11.94 1.67
CA ASP A 158 19.90 -12.06 1.31
C ASP A 158 20.11 -13.00 0.12
N ARG A 159 19.37 -14.09 0.04
CA ARG A 159 19.40 -15.02 -1.11
C ARG A 159 18.86 -14.35 -2.37
N ALA A 160 17.69 -13.70 -2.30
CA ALA A 160 17.08 -13.01 -3.43
C ALA A 160 18.02 -11.90 -3.98
N PHE A 161 18.64 -11.14 -3.08
CA PHE A 161 19.62 -10.11 -3.45
C PHE A 161 20.85 -10.69 -4.14
N ALA A 162 21.43 -11.78 -3.59
CA ALA A 162 22.59 -12.45 -4.17
C ALA A 162 22.28 -12.99 -5.58
N ASP A 163 21.14 -13.65 -5.77
CA ASP A 163 20.72 -14.21 -7.05
C ASP A 163 20.47 -13.10 -8.09
N ALA A 164 19.78 -12.04 -7.72
CA ALA A 164 19.50 -10.92 -8.61
C ALA A 164 20.79 -10.18 -9.03
N THR A 165 21.72 -10.00 -8.07
CA THR A 165 23.04 -9.41 -8.33
C THR A 165 23.88 -10.29 -9.28
N ALA A 166 23.88 -11.62 -9.10
CA ALA A 166 24.56 -12.56 -9.98
C ALA A 166 24.03 -12.52 -11.42
N ARG A 167 22.77 -12.17 -11.60
CA ARG A 167 22.11 -11.94 -12.91
C ARG A 167 22.38 -10.55 -13.48
N GLY A 168 23.12 -9.69 -12.78
CA GLY A 168 23.44 -8.33 -13.21
C GLY A 168 22.27 -7.36 -13.14
N LEU A 169 21.27 -7.65 -12.32
CA LEU A 169 20.13 -6.74 -12.11
C LEU A 169 20.54 -5.58 -11.18
N PRO A 170 20.04 -4.36 -11.40
CA PRO A 170 20.41 -3.19 -10.61
C PRO A 170 19.54 -3.08 -9.33
N VAL A 171 19.52 -4.16 -8.55
CA VAL A 171 18.76 -4.27 -7.31
C VAL A 171 19.50 -3.70 -6.11
N VAL A 172 18.75 -3.31 -5.07
CA VAL A 172 19.27 -3.09 -3.71
C VAL A 172 18.76 -4.19 -2.78
N ARG A 173 19.40 -4.35 -1.60
CA ARG A 173 18.95 -5.33 -0.61
C ARG A 173 17.50 -5.00 -0.16
N GLY A 174 16.69 -6.03 -0.01
CA GLY A 174 15.26 -5.92 0.27
C GLY A 174 14.38 -5.96 -0.97
N GLU A 175 14.96 -5.93 -2.16
CA GLU A 175 14.18 -6.08 -3.40
C GLU A 175 14.15 -7.52 -3.88
N GLU A 176 12.95 -7.95 -4.27
CA GLU A 176 12.73 -9.18 -4.99
C GLU A 176 12.27 -8.89 -6.43
N ALA A 177 12.95 -9.49 -7.39
CA ALA A 177 12.67 -9.34 -8.81
C ALA A 177 12.93 -10.65 -9.56
N GLY A 178 12.00 -11.59 -9.42
CA GLY A 178 12.03 -12.87 -10.13
C GLY A 178 11.65 -12.74 -11.61
N GLU A 179 12.02 -13.75 -12.43
CA GLU A 179 11.46 -13.90 -13.77
C GLU A 179 9.97 -14.25 -13.67
N GLY A 180 9.11 -13.41 -14.24
CA GLY A 180 7.66 -13.56 -14.15
C GLY A 180 7.05 -13.22 -12.79
N ALA A 181 7.84 -13.01 -11.75
CA ALA A 181 7.40 -12.39 -10.50
C ALA A 181 7.23 -10.87 -10.68
N GLY A 182 6.37 -10.26 -9.89
CA GLY A 182 6.30 -8.82 -9.78
C GLY A 182 7.61 -8.24 -9.22
N TYR A 183 7.61 -6.95 -8.97
CA TYR A 183 8.61 -6.27 -8.18
C TYR A 183 8.08 -6.12 -6.76
N HIS A 184 8.85 -6.52 -5.76
CA HIS A 184 8.55 -6.24 -4.37
C HIS A 184 9.78 -5.66 -3.67
N HIS A 185 9.53 -4.79 -2.70
CA HIS A 185 10.54 -4.23 -1.82
C HIS A 185 10.09 -4.40 -0.37
N TYR A 186 10.91 -5.03 0.42
CA TYR A 186 10.70 -5.34 1.83
C TYR A 186 11.70 -4.54 2.68
N PRO A 187 11.32 -3.32 3.11
CA PRO A 187 12.21 -2.50 3.93
C PRO A 187 12.36 -3.07 5.34
N SER A 188 13.51 -2.83 5.96
CA SER A 188 13.66 -3.13 7.38
C SER A 188 12.77 -2.21 8.24
N ARG A 189 12.40 -2.67 9.43
CA ARG A 189 11.63 -1.87 10.39
C ARG A 189 12.32 -0.54 10.73
N GLU A 190 13.66 -0.53 10.80
CA GLU A 190 14.46 0.67 11.01
C GLU A 190 14.31 1.68 9.87
N GLN A 191 14.35 1.21 8.61
CA GLN A 191 14.13 2.07 7.44
C GLN A 191 12.72 2.65 7.43
N VAL A 192 11.70 1.85 7.73
CA VAL A 192 10.31 2.32 7.82
C VAL A 192 10.18 3.39 8.90
N GLY A 193 10.73 3.14 10.10
CA GLY A 193 10.73 4.12 11.20
C GLY A 193 11.36 5.44 10.82
N TYR A 194 12.53 5.40 10.16
CA TYR A 194 13.22 6.58 9.66
C TYR A 194 12.35 7.38 8.66
N TRP A 195 11.75 6.73 7.68
CA TRP A 195 10.90 7.40 6.68
C TRP A 195 9.60 7.98 7.27
N LEU A 196 9.02 7.33 8.27
CA LEU A 196 7.84 7.86 8.97
C LEU A 196 8.19 9.11 9.78
N GLU A 197 9.34 9.12 10.46
CA GLU A 197 9.84 10.28 11.20
C GLU A 197 10.08 11.47 10.27
N GLU A 198 10.83 11.27 9.17
CA GLU A 198 11.07 12.28 8.13
C GLU A 198 9.74 12.78 7.51
N GLY A 199 8.76 11.90 7.35
CA GLY A 199 7.42 12.21 6.86
C GLY A 199 6.50 12.87 7.88
N MET A 200 6.96 13.13 9.12
CA MET A 200 6.13 13.66 10.22
C MET A 200 4.87 12.83 10.48
N LEU A 201 5.02 11.51 10.46
CA LEU A 201 3.99 10.52 10.75
C LEU A 201 4.34 9.81 12.05
N ALA A 202 3.74 10.23 13.16
CA ALA A 202 3.97 9.62 14.46
C ALA A 202 3.20 8.32 14.61
N VAL A 203 3.88 7.20 14.89
CA VAL A 203 3.23 5.91 15.15
C VAL A 203 2.42 5.98 16.44
N VAL A 204 1.13 5.65 16.38
CA VAL A 204 0.20 5.64 17.53
C VAL A 204 -0.24 4.22 17.90
N ALA A 205 -0.18 3.29 16.96
CA ALA A 205 -0.33 1.85 17.22
C ALA A 205 0.43 1.05 16.18
N GLU A 206 0.96 -0.08 16.59
CA GLU A 206 1.63 -1.04 15.72
C GLU A 206 1.37 -2.47 16.16
N ASP A 207 1.43 -3.41 15.22
CA ASP A 207 1.39 -4.85 15.49
C ASP A 207 2.04 -5.60 14.32
N VAL A 208 2.32 -6.88 14.53
CA VAL A 208 2.85 -7.76 13.49
C VAL A 208 1.93 -8.96 13.34
N SER A 209 1.42 -9.19 12.14
CA SER A 209 0.79 -10.47 11.81
C SER A 209 1.79 -11.38 11.09
N VAL A 210 1.66 -12.68 11.35
CA VAL A 210 2.49 -13.71 10.71
C VAL A 210 1.56 -14.68 10.01
N GLY A 211 1.77 -14.85 8.71
CA GLY A 211 1.10 -15.82 7.87
C GLY A 211 2.05 -16.91 7.36
N ASP A 212 1.57 -17.77 6.49
CA ASP A 212 2.36 -18.82 5.85
C ASP A 212 3.35 -18.20 4.84
N GLY A 213 4.61 -17.98 5.27
CA GLY A 213 5.71 -17.55 4.43
C GLY A 213 5.98 -16.03 4.41
N PHE A 214 5.05 -15.19 4.86
CA PHE A 214 5.25 -13.74 5.01
C PHE A 214 4.41 -13.20 6.17
N GLY A 215 4.71 -11.99 6.59
CA GLY A 215 3.96 -11.28 7.63
C GLY A 215 3.74 -9.83 7.25
N TYR A 216 2.95 -9.13 8.05
CA TYR A 216 2.76 -7.69 7.90
C TYR A 216 3.12 -6.95 9.19
N LEU A 217 3.86 -5.88 9.05
CA LEU A 217 3.93 -4.83 10.05
C LEU A 217 2.75 -3.86 9.79
N HIS A 218 1.82 -3.82 10.74
CA HIS A 218 0.68 -2.92 10.73
C HIS A 218 1.04 -1.65 11.47
N LEU A 219 0.82 -0.49 10.86
CA LEU A 219 1.19 0.81 11.39
C LEU A 219 0.02 1.77 11.30
N LEU A 220 -0.51 2.18 12.45
CA LEU A 220 -1.42 3.30 12.52
C LEU A 220 -0.62 4.52 12.96
N THR A 221 -0.64 5.58 12.15
CA THR A 221 0.13 6.79 12.40
C THR A 221 -0.79 8.01 12.47
N ARG A 222 -0.28 9.10 13.04
CA ARG A 222 -0.94 10.40 13.09
C ARG A 222 -0.07 11.44 12.40
N ALA A 223 -0.67 12.25 11.53
CA ALA A 223 -0.02 13.38 10.90
C ALA A 223 0.25 14.51 11.90
N GLY A 224 1.52 14.95 11.94
CA GLY A 224 1.95 16.10 12.74
C GLY A 224 1.51 17.43 12.12
#